data_63ebfc9a53208030124838e489ce86d8
#
_entry.id   63ebfc9a53208030124838e489ce86d8
#
_cell.length_a   1.000
_cell.length_b   1.000
_cell.length_c   1.000
_cell.angle_alpha   90.00
_cell.angle_beta   90.00
_cell.angle_gamma   90.00
#
_symmetry.space_group_name_H-M   'P 1'
#
loop_
_entity.id
_entity.type
_entity.pdbx_description
1 polymer ?
#
loop_
_entity_poly.entity_id
_entity_poly.type
_entity_poly.pdbx_seq_one_letter_code
_entity_poly.pdbx_strand_id
1 'polypeptide(L)'
;MSDVKLEKAVKLRSTSRDIVKEIISFGVNEDQKLDIIYFLSLELDDHSLTQQLAELLKNYRTKFNESEQEININSNNNKLIID
;
A
#
# COMPACT_ATOMS: atom_id res chain seq x y z
N MET A 1 16.92 -27.64 -17.91
CA MET A 1 17.24 -26.26 -17.62
C MET A 1 16.03 -25.39 -17.35
N SER A 2 14.96 -25.54 -18.10
CA SER A 2 13.72 -24.81 -17.82
C SER A 2 13.13 -25.20 -16.46
N ASP A 3 13.33 -26.44 -16.05
CA ASP A 3 12.81 -26.95 -14.79
C ASP A 3 13.46 -26.27 -13.60
N VAL A 4 14.76 -25.96 -13.70
CA VAL A 4 15.48 -25.28 -12.61
C VAL A 4 14.98 -23.85 -12.45
N LYS A 5 14.74 -23.16 -13.55
CA LYS A 5 14.18 -21.80 -13.52
C LYS A 5 12.78 -21.79 -12.93
N LEU A 6 11.97 -22.77 -13.32
CA LEU A 6 10.61 -22.91 -12.82
C LEU A 6 10.60 -23.20 -11.32
N GLU A 7 11.46 -24.10 -10.87
CA GLU A 7 11.59 -24.41 -9.46
C GLU A 7 12.01 -23.18 -8.65
N LYS A 8 12.94 -22.41 -9.15
CA LYS A 8 13.38 -21.16 -8.50
C LYS A 8 12.25 -20.17 -8.41
N ALA A 9 11.48 -20.00 -9.48
CA ALA A 9 10.35 -19.08 -9.51
C ALA A 9 9.28 -19.50 -8.51
N VAL A 10 8.99 -20.80 -8.45
CA VAL A 10 8.01 -21.34 -7.50
C VAL A 10 8.46 -21.12 -6.07
N LYS A 11 9.73 -21.35 -5.77
CA LYS A 11 10.30 -21.15 -4.43
C LYS A 11 10.23 -19.68 -4.03
N LEU A 12 10.59 -18.78 -4.92
CA LEU A 12 10.54 -17.35 -4.63
C LEU A 12 9.12 -16.89 -4.36
N ARG A 13 8.17 -17.40 -5.14
CA ARG A 13 6.77 -17.06 -4.96
C ARG A 13 6.23 -17.60 -3.63
N SER A 14 6.62 -18.81 -3.28
CA SER A 14 6.24 -19.41 -2.01
C SER A 14 6.77 -18.62 -0.83
N THR A 15 8.03 -18.19 -0.90
CA THR A 15 8.64 -17.34 0.10
C THR A 15 7.90 -16.02 0.25
N SER A 16 7.52 -15.41 -0.89
CA SER A 16 6.76 -14.17 -0.88
C SER A 16 5.42 -14.34 -0.17
N ARG A 17 4.75 -15.45 -0.42
CA ARG A 17 3.48 -15.75 0.27
C ARG A 17 3.67 -15.92 1.76
N ASP A 18 4.77 -16.55 2.17
CA ASP A 18 5.08 -16.73 3.58
C ASP A 18 5.30 -15.39 4.26
N ILE A 19 5.98 -14.47 3.58
CA ILE A 19 6.19 -13.12 4.09
C ILE A 19 4.85 -12.40 4.25
N VAL A 20 3.97 -12.51 3.28
CA VAL A 20 2.64 -11.91 3.36
C VAL A 20 1.86 -12.48 4.54
N LYS A 21 1.91 -13.79 4.73
CA LYS A 21 1.26 -14.43 5.88
C LYS A 21 1.79 -13.88 7.20
N GLU A 22 3.09 -13.67 7.26
CA GLU A 22 3.73 -13.09 8.43
C GLU A 22 3.20 -11.68 8.70
N ILE A 23 3.11 -10.86 7.65
CA ILE A 23 2.58 -9.51 7.76
C ILE A 23 1.13 -9.55 8.27
N ILE A 24 0.31 -10.42 7.70
CA ILE A 24 -1.08 -10.55 8.11
C ILE A 24 -1.19 -10.99 9.57
N SER A 25 -0.25 -11.82 10.02
CA SER A 25 -0.26 -12.31 11.40
C SER A 25 -0.05 -11.20 12.44
N PHE A 26 0.47 -10.06 12.04
CA PHE A 26 0.59 -8.90 12.93
C PHE A 26 -0.75 -8.22 13.20
N GLY A 27 -1.80 -8.63 12.51
CA GLY A 27 -3.11 -8.04 12.70
C GLY A 27 -3.28 -6.68 12.05
N VAL A 28 -2.65 -6.50 10.88
CA VAL A 28 -2.73 -5.23 10.15
C VAL A 28 -4.14 -5.01 9.59
N ASN A 29 -4.61 -3.79 9.64
CA ASN A 29 -5.89 -3.42 9.05
C ASN A 29 -5.73 -3.05 7.58
N GLU A 30 -6.81 -2.68 6.94
CA GLU A 30 -6.80 -2.38 5.50
C GLU A 30 -5.89 -1.19 5.17
N ASP A 31 -5.96 -0.14 5.97
CA ASP A 31 -5.09 1.03 5.76
C ASP A 31 -3.62 0.67 5.86
N GLN A 32 -3.29 -0.14 6.86
CA GLN A 32 -1.91 -0.59 7.04
C GLN A 32 -1.44 -1.46 5.89
N LYS A 33 -2.33 -2.30 5.35
CA LYS A 33 -2.01 -3.10 4.18
C LYS A 33 -1.68 -2.20 2.99
N LEU A 34 -2.46 -1.16 2.79
CA LEU A 34 -2.22 -0.21 1.69
C LEU A 34 -0.91 0.54 1.90
N ASP A 35 -0.59 0.92 3.14
CA ASP A 35 0.68 1.54 3.46
C ASP A 35 1.84 0.61 3.13
N ILE A 36 1.72 -0.65 3.50
CA ILE A 36 2.77 -1.64 3.23
C ILE A 36 2.99 -1.79 1.73
N ILE A 37 1.91 -1.87 0.97
CA ILE A 37 1.99 -1.95 -0.49
C ILE A 37 2.67 -0.71 -1.05
N TYR A 38 2.32 0.46 -0.55
CA TYR A 38 2.93 1.71 -0.98
C TYR A 38 4.43 1.72 -0.70
N PHE A 39 4.83 1.40 0.53
CA PHE A 39 6.25 1.39 0.89
C PHE A 39 7.01 0.36 0.09
N LEU A 40 6.43 -0.81 -0.16
CA LEU A 40 7.06 -1.82 -1.00
C LEU A 40 7.21 -1.35 -2.44
N SER A 41 6.24 -0.60 -2.95
CA SER A 41 6.31 -0.09 -4.31
C SER A 41 7.49 0.87 -4.49
N LEU A 42 7.88 1.57 -3.44
CA LEU A 42 9.01 2.49 -3.48
C LEU A 42 10.35 1.76 -3.60
N GLU A 43 10.37 0.48 -3.25
CA GLU A 43 11.57 -0.34 -3.31
C GLU A 43 11.76 -1.03 -4.66
N LEU A 44 10.82 -0.86 -5.59
CA LEU A 44 10.92 -1.47 -6.91
C LEU A 44 11.99 -0.76 -7.75
N ASP A 45 12.67 -1.55 -8.57
CA ASP A 45 13.70 -1.02 -9.46
C ASP A 45 13.09 -0.30 -10.67
N ASP A 46 11.90 -0.71 -11.08
CA ASP A 46 11.20 -0.10 -12.22
C ASP A 46 10.54 1.19 -11.77
N HIS A 47 11.16 2.30 -12.11
CA HIS A 47 10.69 3.63 -11.69
C HIS A 47 9.29 3.95 -12.22
N SER A 48 9.01 3.56 -13.46
CA SER A 48 7.71 3.80 -14.07
C SER A 48 6.60 3.05 -13.34
N LEU A 49 6.88 1.79 -12.99
CA LEU A 49 5.94 0.96 -12.26
C LEU A 49 5.72 1.50 -10.85
N THR A 50 6.79 1.91 -10.19
CA THR A 50 6.69 2.55 -8.87
C THR A 50 5.75 3.75 -8.92
N GLN A 51 5.92 4.59 -9.93
CA GLN A 51 5.14 5.79 -10.09
C GLN A 51 3.66 5.47 -10.31
N GLN A 52 3.37 4.49 -11.14
CA GLN A 52 2.00 4.07 -11.41
C GLN A 52 1.31 3.50 -10.16
N LEU A 53 2.01 2.66 -9.42
CA LEU A 53 1.47 2.07 -8.21
C LEU A 53 1.26 3.12 -7.13
N ALA A 54 2.24 3.99 -6.93
CA ALA A 54 2.15 5.05 -5.94
C ALA A 54 0.99 5.99 -6.24
N GLU A 55 0.81 6.33 -7.51
CA GLU A 55 -0.26 7.21 -7.94
C GLU A 55 -1.63 6.57 -7.72
N LEU A 56 -1.75 5.29 -8.06
CA LEU A 56 -2.99 4.55 -7.85
C LEU A 56 -3.36 4.51 -6.36
N LEU A 57 -2.42 4.21 -5.51
CA LEU A 57 -2.63 4.14 -4.08
C LEU A 57 -2.96 5.52 -3.49
N LYS A 58 -2.26 6.54 -3.96
CA LYS A 58 -2.50 7.91 -3.53
C LYS A 58 -3.91 8.36 -3.89
N ASN A 59 -4.34 8.05 -5.11
CA ASN A 59 -5.69 8.40 -5.55
C ASN A 59 -6.75 7.70 -4.73
N TYR A 60 -6.53 6.45 -4.41
CA TYR A 60 -7.45 5.69 -3.58
C TYR A 60 -7.55 6.32 -2.19
N ARG A 61 -6.42 6.67 -1.59
CA ARG A 61 -6.38 7.26 -0.26
C ARG A 61 -6.99 8.65 -0.25
N THR A 62 -6.81 9.40 -1.31
CA THR A 62 -7.43 10.72 -1.43
C THR A 62 -8.95 10.62 -1.41
N LYS A 63 -9.50 9.66 -2.14
CA LYS A 63 -10.94 9.41 -2.13
C LYS A 63 -11.44 9.06 -0.74
N PHE A 64 -10.71 8.19 -0.05
CA PHE A 64 -11.04 7.79 1.30
C PHE A 64 -10.97 8.98 2.26
N ASN A 65 -9.91 9.75 2.15
CA ASN A 65 -9.70 10.93 3.00
C ASN A 65 -10.73 12.02 2.72
N GLU A 66 -11.17 12.17 1.49
CA GLU A 66 -12.22 13.13 1.14
C GLU A 66 -13.51 12.80 1.88
N SER A 67 -13.87 11.53 1.94
CA SER A 67 -15.06 11.10 2.67
C SER A 67 -14.95 11.40 4.16
N GLU A 68 -13.78 11.17 4.73
CA GLU A 68 -13.52 11.50 6.13
C GLU A 68 -13.46 13.00 6.34
N GLN A 69 -12.86 13.72 5.43
CA GLN A 69 -12.69 15.16 5.53
C GLN A 69 -14.03 15.92 5.44
N GLU A 70 -15.00 15.37 4.74
CA GLU A 70 -16.32 15.97 4.73
C GLU A 70 -16.90 16.09 6.13
N ILE A 71 -16.60 15.08 6.95
CA ILE A 71 -17.02 15.10 8.35
C ILE A 71 -16.10 16.01 9.17
N ASN A 72 -14.81 15.95 8.90
CA ASN A 72 -13.81 16.69 9.66
C ASN A 72 -13.66 18.14 9.22
N ILE A 73 -14.03 18.48 8.00
CA ILE A 73 -13.94 19.85 7.50
C ILE A 73 -14.73 20.81 8.36
N ASN A 74 -15.89 20.38 8.84
CA ASN A 74 -16.70 21.22 9.72
C ASN A 74 -15.96 21.54 11.02
N SER A 75 -15.23 20.58 11.55
CA SER A 75 -14.43 20.80 12.74
C SER A 75 -13.16 21.60 12.45
N ASN A 76 -12.51 21.27 11.34
CA ASN A 76 -11.25 21.92 10.97
C ASN A 76 -11.47 23.38 10.54
N ASN A 77 -12.56 23.65 9.87
CA ASN A 77 -12.89 25.03 9.49
C ASN A 77 -13.05 25.91 10.72
N ASN A 78 -13.65 25.37 11.75
CA ASN A 78 -13.78 26.09 13.00
C ASN A 78 -12.43 26.39 13.62
N LYS A 79 -11.52 25.40 13.57
CA LYS A 79 -10.17 25.59 14.09
C LYS A 79 -9.37 26.59 13.29
N LEU A 80 -9.49 26.54 11.97
CA LEU A 80 -8.77 27.47 11.09
C LEU A 80 -9.28 28.90 11.26
N ILE A 81 -10.56 29.04 11.51
CA ILE A 81 -11.15 30.37 11.70
C ILE A 81 -10.69 30.95 13.03
N ILE A 82 -10.55 30.11 14.02
CA ILE A 82 -10.08 30.53 15.34
C ILE A 82 -8.64 30.96 15.32
N ASP A 83 -7.84 30.27 14.51
CA ASP A 83 -6.43 30.57 14.38
C ASP A 83 -6.18 31.78 13.49
#